data_9b9c9f02ed639321c85ad1376426ede2
#
_entry.id   9b9c9f02ed639321c85ad1376426ede2
#
_cell.length_a   1.000
_cell.length_b   1.000
_cell.length_c   1.000
_cell.angle_alpha   90.00
_cell.angle_beta   90.00
_cell.angle_gamma   90.00
#
_symmetry.space_group_name_H-M   'P 1'
#
loop_
_entity.id
_entity.type
_entity.pdbx_description
1 polymer ?
#
loop_
_entity_poly.entity_id
_entity_poly.type
_entity_poly.pdbx_seq_one_letter_code
_entity_poly.pdbx_strand_id
1 'polypeptide(L)'
;QMHEGGANYARIWLSNRYTQARTEIMGVHDPAALARLDKVLDLARQYGIRVKLCFEHFRTFTDAGHFAYKRVVDPDTGRQLLDVETWFREERWNRRWLEDIAPYLDRYQNDPVVFAWELWNEIDCGDACFETVEQFTRRMLPEVKRRSPKNLVVNSLGSMDEACKQQVQDAFAAIPDMDFLQVHRYLDQGAPLEICREDPVAFSQDAVQRCSTGKKPLILTETGAVNDRHVGPFRFYSADHGGRIFDDVTYPAFFCGAAGSGHIWHWDCYVDAQNLWPHFRPLHDVLEGVQVDAENFQPDSIPDERAWILELKGDNTTLVLVRSRADRWDFVLRDGKELPVLAGIDLPLRGKAEVFWLPGDEGACEPSAQGWTLSGFRRGCIVKIQNEK
;
A
#
# COMPACT_ATOMS: atom_id res chain seq x y z
N GLN A 1 -5.42 -10.79 -15.28
CA GLN A 1 -4.10 -10.88 -14.61
C GLN A 1 -4.22 -10.67 -13.10
N MET A 2 -4.65 -9.47 -12.59
CA MET A 2 -4.78 -9.23 -11.15
C MET A 2 -5.55 -10.34 -10.42
N HIS A 3 -6.77 -10.62 -10.85
CA HIS A 3 -7.61 -11.67 -10.27
C HIS A 3 -6.97 -13.07 -10.38
N GLU A 4 -6.43 -13.42 -11.54
CA GLU A 4 -5.73 -14.69 -11.77
C GLU A 4 -4.48 -14.82 -10.90
N GLY A 5 -3.79 -13.73 -10.65
CA GLY A 5 -2.64 -13.66 -9.73
C GLY A 5 -3.04 -13.72 -8.25
N GLY A 6 -4.32 -13.53 -7.91
CA GLY A 6 -4.81 -13.53 -6.52
C GLY A 6 -4.87 -12.13 -5.88
N ALA A 7 -4.56 -11.06 -6.61
CA ALA A 7 -4.74 -9.70 -6.11
C ALA A 7 -6.23 -9.35 -6.00
N ASN A 8 -6.64 -8.76 -4.87
CA ASN A 8 -8.03 -8.45 -4.55
C ASN A 8 -8.30 -6.98 -4.25
N TYR A 9 -7.30 -6.12 -4.42
CA TYR A 9 -7.38 -4.71 -4.09
C TYR A 9 -6.66 -3.85 -5.13
N ALA A 10 -7.24 -2.68 -5.43
CA ALA A 10 -6.63 -1.66 -6.27
C ALA A 10 -6.84 -0.26 -5.66
N ARG A 11 -5.88 0.62 -5.83
CA ARG A 11 -5.99 2.04 -5.52
C ARG A 11 -6.00 2.85 -6.82
N ILE A 12 -6.96 3.75 -6.97
CA ILE A 12 -7.13 4.57 -8.18
C ILE A 12 -7.19 6.04 -7.79
N TRP A 13 -6.35 6.85 -8.42
CA TRP A 13 -6.47 8.30 -8.33
C TRP A 13 -7.53 8.78 -9.31
N LEU A 14 -8.56 9.47 -8.81
CA LEU A 14 -9.60 10.07 -9.66
C LEU A 14 -9.09 11.30 -10.42
N SER A 15 -8.00 11.89 -9.98
CA SER A 15 -7.36 13.05 -10.60
C SER A 15 -6.46 12.70 -11.80
N ASN A 16 -6.71 11.58 -12.49
CA ASN A 16 -6.05 11.21 -13.75
C ASN A 16 -6.93 11.53 -14.97
N ARG A 17 -6.34 11.60 -16.15
CA ARG A 17 -7.05 11.95 -17.40
C ARG A 17 -8.19 11.00 -17.78
N TYR A 18 -8.18 9.78 -17.30
CA TYR A 18 -9.16 8.76 -17.69
C TYR A 18 -10.43 8.83 -16.84
N THR A 19 -10.30 8.98 -15.54
CA THR A 19 -11.41 8.94 -14.56
C THR A 19 -11.73 10.31 -13.94
N GLN A 20 -10.96 11.37 -14.25
CA GLN A 20 -11.22 12.72 -13.76
C GLN A 20 -12.48 13.29 -14.40
N ALA A 21 -13.58 13.27 -13.67
CA ALA A 21 -14.84 13.87 -14.11
C ALA A 21 -14.93 15.37 -13.81
N ARG A 22 -14.16 15.86 -12.84
CA ARG A 22 -14.10 17.28 -12.49
C ARG A 22 -13.29 18.04 -13.53
N THR A 23 -13.74 19.21 -13.90
CA THR A 23 -13.07 20.10 -14.84
C THR A 23 -12.20 21.14 -14.11
N GLU A 24 -11.58 22.05 -14.85
CA GLU A 24 -10.84 23.19 -14.28
C GLU A 24 -11.75 24.16 -13.52
N ILE A 25 -13.07 24.11 -13.76
CA ILE A 25 -14.08 24.92 -13.08
C ILE A 25 -14.77 24.03 -12.05
N MET A 26 -14.67 24.40 -10.78
CA MET A 26 -15.33 23.67 -9.70
C MET A 26 -16.84 23.61 -9.90
N GLY A 27 -17.40 22.42 -9.66
CA GLY A 27 -18.82 22.14 -9.86
C GLY A 27 -19.22 21.79 -11.30
N VAL A 28 -18.28 21.84 -12.26
CA VAL A 28 -18.51 21.40 -13.65
C VAL A 28 -17.88 20.03 -13.88
N HIS A 29 -18.68 19.06 -14.32
CA HIS A 29 -18.29 17.66 -14.44
C HIS A 29 -18.42 17.14 -15.89
N ASP A 30 -17.49 16.25 -16.26
CA ASP A 30 -17.54 15.48 -17.51
C ASP A 30 -18.26 14.13 -17.30
N PRO A 31 -19.48 13.95 -17.84
CA PRO A 31 -20.22 12.72 -17.69
C PRO A 31 -19.55 11.51 -18.37
N ALA A 32 -18.73 11.74 -19.38
CA ALA A 32 -18.01 10.66 -20.05
C ALA A 32 -16.91 10.07 -19.15
N ALA A 33 -16.28 10.88 -18.32
CA ALA A 33 -15.31 10.40 -17.34
C ALA A 33 -15.98 9.59 -16.22
N LEU A 34 -17.17 10.01 -15.75
CA LEU A 34 -17.97 9.20 -14.83
C LEU A 34 -18.35 7.83 -15.43
N ALA A 35 -18.79 7.81 -16.70
CA ALA A 35 -19.11 6.55 -17.37
C ALA A 35 -17.88 5.64 -17.55
N ARG A 36 -16.68 6.20 -17.73
CA ARG A 36 -15.45 5.40 -17.72
C ARG A 36 -15.14 4.83 -16.34
N LEU A 37 -15.37 5.60 -15.28
CA LEU A 37 -15.21 5.09 -13.90
C LEU A 37 -16.23 4.00 -13.58
N ASP A 38 -17.50 4.13 -14.00
CA ASP A 38 -18.49 3.04 -13.89
C ASP A 38 -17.94 1.75 -14.50
N LYS A 39 -17.40 1.82 -15.71
CA LYS A 39 -16.84 0.65 -16.39
C LYS A 39 -15.67 0.02 -15.62
N VAL A 40 -14.81 0.82 -15.04
CA VAL A 40 -13.70 0.35 -14.18
C VAL A 40 -14.23 -0.37 -12.95
N LEU A 41 -15.24 0.20 -12.27
CA LEU A 41 -15.85 -0.42 -11.09
C LEU A 41 -16.67 -1.68 -11.44
N ASP A 42 -17.32 -1.73 -12.60
CA ASP A 42 -17.97 -2.94 -13.09
C ASP A 42 -16.98 -4.09 -13.31
N LEU A 43 -15.82 -3.79 -13.91
CA LEU A 43 -14.76 -4.78 -14.05
C LEU A 43 -14.19 -5.21 -12.68
N ALA A 44 -13.96 -4.27 -11.78
CA ALA A 44 -13.50 -4.58 -10.42
C ALA A 44 -14.51 -5.53 -9.70
N ARG A 45 -15.82 -5.27 -9.83
CA ARG A 45 -16.87 -6.13 -9.28
C ARG A 45 -16.86 -7.51 -9.92
N GLN A 46 -16.75 -7.58 -11.24
CA GLN A 46 -16.70 -8.85 -11.99
C GLN A 46 -15.53 -9.73 -11.52
N TYR A 47 -14.39 -9.13 -11.21
CA TYR A 47 -13.17 -9.84 -10.84
C TYR A 47 -12.90 -9.87 -9.32
N GLY A 48 -13.86 -9.47 -8.48
CA GLY A 48 -13.71 -9.55 -7.02
C GLY A 48 -12.68 -8.59 -6.43
N ILE A 49 -12.35 -7.50 -7.15
CA ILE A 49 -11.36 -6.51 -6.72
C ILE A 49 -12.05 -5.37 -5.97
N ARG A 50 -11.59 -5.05 -4.77
CA ARG A 50 -12.02 -3.87 -4.02
C ARG A 50 -11.20 -2.66 -4.43
N VAL A 51 -11.82 -1.49 -4.45
CA VAL A 51 -11.17 -0.27 -4.95
C VAL A 51 -11.18 0.81 -3.87
N LYS A 52 -10.01 1.38 -3.61
CA LYS A 52 -9.87 2.64 -2.89
C LYS A 52 -9.74 3.78 -3.91
N LEU A 53 -10.62 4.75 -3.84
CA LEU A 53 -10.64 5.91 -4.72
C LEU A 53 -10.04 7.12 -4.02
N CYS A 54 -8.98 7.69 -4.59
CA CYS A 54 -8.33 8.90 -4.10
C CYS A 54 -8.76 10.09 -4.95
N PHE A 55 -9.29 11.15 -4.31
CA PHE A 55 -9.80 12.31 -5.04
C PHE A 55 -8.70 13.16 -5.63
N GLU A 56 -7.63 13.44 -4.86
CA GLU A 56 -6.61 14.41 -5.25
C GLU A 56 -5.18 13.88 -5.13
N HIS A 57 -4.29 14.44 -5.94
CA HIS A 57 -2.85 14.18 -5.84
C HIS A 57 -1.97 15.38 -6.19
N PHE A 58 -2.57 16.55 -6.44
CA PHE A 58 -1.77 17.72 -6.81
C PHE A 58 -0.95 18.24 -5.64
N ARG A 59 0.17 18.85 -5.99
CA ARG A 59 1.04 19.53 -5.04
C ARG A 59 0.96 21.05 -5.17
N THR A 60 0.52 21.53 -6.34
CA THR A 60 0.32 22.96 -6.63
C THR A 60 -0.77 23.15 -7.69
N PHE A 61 -1.47 24.28 -7.68
CA PHE A 61 -2.48 24.63 -8.68
C PHE A 61 -1.91 25.42 -9.87
N THR A 62 -0.75 26.03 -9.71
CA THR A 62 -0.16 26.91 -10.72
C THR A 62 0.69 26.17 -11.74
N ASP A 63 1.21 25.01 -11.36
CA ASP A 63 2.08 24.24 -12.23
C ASP A 63 1.33 23.50 -13.32
N ALA A 64 1.77 23.71 -14.55
CA ALA A 64 1.17 23.12 -15.73
C ALA A 64 1.31 21.58 -15.83
N GLY A 65 1.99 20.94 -14.89
CA GLY A 65 2.32 19.50 -14.94
C GLY A 65 1.14 18.56 -14.75
N HIS A 66 0.04 18.99 -14.15
CA HIS A 66 -0.99 18.08 -13.68
C HIS A 66 -2.37 18.33 -14.28
N PHE A 67 -3.02 17.29 -14.62
CA PHE A 67 -4.35 16.96 -15.09
C PHE A 67 -5.40 18.10 -15.13
N ALA A 68 -6.66 17.81 -14.86
CA ALA A 68 -7.74 18.76 -14.98
C ALA A 68 -7.62 19.99 -14.06
N TYR A 69 -7.01 19.80 -12.90
CA TYR A 69 -6.85 20.87 -11.88
C TYR A 69 -5.58 21.72 -12.03
N LYS A 70 -5.08 21.87 -13.20
CA LYS A 70 -4.00 22.85 -13.47
C LYS A 70 -4.34 24.26 -13.00
N ARG A 71 -5.64 24.59 -13.05
CA ARG A 71 -6.17 25.88 -12.65
C ARG A 71 -7.51 25.66 -11.98
N VAL A 72 -7.60 25.95 -10.71
CA VAL A 72 -8.89 26.01 -10.03
C VAL A 72 -9.46 27.40 -10.19
N VAL A 73 -10.60 27.50 -10.84
CA VAL A 73 -11.30 28.76 -11.08
C VAL A 73 -12.53 28.83 -10.17
N ASP A 74 -12.61 29.89 -9.40
CA ASP A 74 -13.80 30.18 -8.58
C ASP A 74 -14.97 30.53 -9.52
N PRO A 75 -16.06 29.73 -9.51
CA PRO A 75 -17.17 29.93 -10.44
C PRO A 75 -17.94 31.24 -10.19
N ASP A 76 -17.89 31.80 -8.98
CA ASP A 76 -18.61 33.03 -8.62
C ASP A 76 -17.86 34.29 -9.07
N THR A 77 -16.53 34.25 -9.03
CA THR A 77 -15.71 35.43 -9.30
C THR A 77 -14.90 35.32 -10.60
N GLY A 78 -14.82 34.16 -11.20
CA GLY A 78 -13.96 33.85 -12.35
C GLY A 78 -12.46 33.97 -12.06
N ARG A 79 -12.07 34.08 -10.78
CA ARG A 79 -10.67 34.21 -10.36
C ARG A 79 -10.04 32.85 -10.16
N GLN A 80 -8.81 32.73 -10.64
CA GLN A 80 -7.98 31.55 -10.40
C GLN A 80 -7.45 31.55 -8.96
N LEU A 81 -7.54 30.41 -8.29
CA LEU A 81 -6.79 30.15 -7.06
C LEU A 81 -5.36 29.78 -7.43
N LEU A 82 -4.39 30.42 -6.79
CA LEU A 82 -2.98 30.30 -7.15
C LEU A 82 -2.17 29.50 -6.14
N ASP A 83 -2.70 29.21 -4.95
CA ASP A 83 -1.97 28.51 -3.93
C ASP A 83 -2.82 27.45 -3.20
N VAL A 84 -2.17 26.35 -2.86
CA VAL A 84 -2.76 25.20 -2.18
C VAL A 84 -3.03 25.49 -0.70
N GLU A 85 -2.23 26.36 -0.07
CA GLU A 85 -2.41 26.78 1.31
C GLU A 85 -3.80 27.41 1.53
N THR A 86 -4.19 28.34 0.65
CA THR A 86 -5.51 28.98 0.67
C THR A 86 -6.65 27.96 0.47
N TRP A 87 -6.44 26.97 -0.42
CA TRP A 87 -7.39 25.88 -0.63
C TRP A 87 -7.69 25.09 0.64
N PHE A 88 -6.65 24.69 1.34
CA PHE A 88 -6.84 23.92 2.57
C PHE A 88 -7.36 24.76 3.75
N ARG A 89 -6.93 26.02 3.86
CA ARG A 89 -7.22 26.87 5.01
C ARG A 89 -8.64 27.42 5.00
N GLU A 90 -9.12 27.90 3.85
CA GLU A 90 -10.38 28.62 3.76
C GLU A 90 -11.59 27.69 3.65
N GLU A 91 -12.52 27.83 4.58
CA GLU A 91 -13.77 27.04 4.65
C GLU A 91 -14.59 27.10 3.33
N ARG A 92 -14.60 28.24 2.65
CA ARG A 92 -15.33 28.38 1.38
C ARG A 92 -14.79 27.45 0.29
N TRP A 93 -13.48 27.25 0.21
CA TRP A 93 -12.86 26.33 -0.74
C TRP A 93 -13.08 24.89 -0.33
N ASN A 94 -13.02 24.58 0.98
CA ASN A 94 -13.34 23.26 1.48
C ASN A 94 -14.78 22.86 1.15
N ARG A 95 -15.73 23.78 1.30
CA ARG A 95 -17.14 23.56 0.94
C ARG A 95 -17.32 23.34 -0.56
N ARG A 96 -16.67 24.19 -1.37
CA ARG A 96 -16.66 24.01 -2.83
C ARG A 96 -16.10 22.67 -3.25
N TRP A 97 -15.01 22.25 -2.62
CA TRP A 97 -14.42 20.94 -2.89
C TRP A 97 -15.38 19.79 -2.53
N LEU A 98 -16.09 19.87 -1.41
CA LEU A 98 -17.11 18.87 -1.05
C LEU A 98 -18.26 18.81 -2.07
N GLU A 99 -18.68 19.96 -2.60
CA GLU A 99 -19.67 20.04 -3.67
C GLU A 99 -19.12 19.44 -4.98
N ASP A 100 -17.86 19.66 -5.24
CA ASP A 100 -17.18 19.20 -6.46
C ASP A 100 -16.96 17.68 -6.46
N ILE A 101 -16.72 17.05 -5.31
CA ILE A 101 -16.61 15.58 -5.20
C ILE A 101 -17.96 14.88 -4.96
N ALA A 102 -19.01 15.63 -4.66
CA ALA A 102 -20.32 15.06 -4.34
C ALA A 102 -20.85 14.07 -5.39
N PRO A 103 -20.72 14.32 -6.72
CA PRO A 103 -21.19 13.38 -7.74
C PRO A 103 -20.57 11.98 -7.65
N TYR A 104 -19.32 11.87 -7.19
CA TYR A 104 -18.71 10.57 -6.93
C TYR A 104 -19.29 9.91 -5.68
N LEU A 105 -19.41 10.68 -4.58
CA LEU A 105 -19.95 10.19 -3.32
C LEU A 105 -21.39 9.71 -3.48
N ASP A 106 -22.25 10.55 -4.09
CA ASP A 106 -23.68 10.24 -4.28
C ASP A 106 -23.88 9.03 -5.18
N ARG A 107 -23.00 8.84 -6.18
CA ARG A 107 -23.08 7.72 -7.11
C ARG A 107 -22.64 6.40 -6.50
N TYR A 108 -21.59 6.39 -5.68
CA TYR A 108 -20.91 5.17 -5.24
C TYR A 108 -20.98 4.88 -3.74
N GLN A 109 -21.63 5.71 -2.92
CA GLN A 109 -21.73 5.56 -1.45
C GLN A 109 -22.30 4.20 -0.98
N ASN A 110 -23.03 3.51 -1.81
CA ASN A 110 -23.62 2.20 -1.50
C ASN A 110 -22.96 1.06 -2.30
N ASP A 111 -21.95 1.36 -3.09
CA ASP A 111 -21.28 0.35 -3.91
C ASP A 111 -20.20 -0.37 -3.07
N PRO A 112 -20.38 -1.68 -2.80
CA PRO A 112 -19.43 -2.43 -1.99
C PRO A 112 -18.06 -2.64 -2.66
N VAL A 113 -17.94 -2.36 -3.97
CA VAL A 113 -16.67 -2.40 -4.69
C VAL A 113 -15.77 -1.24 -4.24
N VAL A 114 -16.35 -0.06 -3.97
CA VAL A 114 -15.63 1.08 -3.38
C VAL A 114 -15.56 0.87 -1.87
N PHE A 115 -14.43 0.34 -1.38
CA PHE A 115 -14.31 0.08 0.04
C PHE A 115 -13.84 1.30 0.83
N ALA A 116 -13.10 2.22 0.20
CA ALA A 116 -12.60 3.43 0.86
C ALA A 116 -12.49 4.63 -0.07
N TRP A 117 -12.67 5.81 0.51
CA TRP A 117 -12.37 7.12 -0.06
C TRP A 117 -11.10 7.67 0.58
N GLU A 118 -10.19 8.14 -0.23
CA GLU A 118 -8.99 8.86 0.20
C GLU A 118 -9.09 10.31 -0.24
N LEU A 119 -8.95 11.25 0.70
CA LEU A 119 -9.15 12.67 0.39
C LEU A 119 -8.08 13.18 -0.55
N TRP A 120 -6.81 12.91 -0.21
CA TRP A 120 -5.66 13.42 -0.95
C TRP A 120 -4.48 12.46 -0.85
N ASN A 121 -3.78 12.23 -1.95
CA ASN A 121 -2.53 11.48 -1.94
C ASN A 121 -1.39 12.35 -1.42
N GLU A 122 -0.71 11.89 -0.37
CA GLU A 122 0.50 12.53 0.15
C GLU A 122 0.32 14.03 0.39
N ILE A 123 -0.70 14.37 1.16
CA ILE A 123 -1.17 15.74 1.34
C ILE A 123 -0.11 16.71 1.91
N ASP A 124 0.85 16.19 2.68
CA ASP A 124 1.98 16.94 3.26
C ASP A 124 3.09 17.27 2.24
N CYS A 125 3.05 16.65 1.06
CA CYS A 125 3.97 16.99 -0.03
C CYS A 125 3.52 18.18 -0.86
N GLY A 126 2.34 18.76 -0.59
CA GLY A 126 1.86 19.97 -1.24
C GLY A 126 2.54 21.24 -0.69
N ASP A 127 2.37 22.36 -1.41
CA ASP A 127 2.89 23.68 -1.01
C ASP A 127 2.01 24.31 0.11
N ALA A 128 1.75 23.56 1.17
CA ALA A 128 0.99 23.99 2.34
C ALA A 128 1.67 23.55 3.64
N CYS A 129 1.51 24.34 4.72
CA CYS A 129 2.09 23.94 5.99
C CYS A 129 1.32 22.76 6.59
N PHE A 130 2.02 21.92 7.37
CA PHE A 130 1.43 20.71 7.94
C PHE A 130 0.22 20.99 8.81
N GLU A 131 0.24 22.03 9.63
CA GLU A 131 -0.89 22.41 10.48
C GLU A 131 -2.17 22.67 9.66
N THR A 132 -2.04 23.34 8.51
CA THR A 132 -3.15 23.61 7.60
C THR A 132 -3.72 22.33 7.00
N VAL A 133 -2.87 21.40 6.53
CA VAL A 133 -3.33 20.13 5.95
C VAL A 133 -3.92 19.20 7.01
N GLU A 134 -3.41 19.21 8.24
CA GLU A 134 -4.00 18.48 9.36
C GLU A 134 -5.41 19.01 9.69
N GLN A 135 -5.56 20.33 9.78
CA GLN A 135 -6.86 20.96 10.04
C GLN A 135 -7.87 20.69 8.93
N PHE A 136 -7.44 20.76 7.67
CA PHE A 136 -8.26 20.36 6.52
C PHE A 136 -8.72 18.91 6.66
N THR A 137 -7.80 18.00 6.94
CA THR A 137 -8.09 16.57 7.09
C THR A 137 -9.11 16.32 8.20
N ARG A 138 -8.94 16.96 9.38
CA ARG A 138 -9.88 16.87 10.51
C ARG A 138 -11.27 17.39 10.17
N ARG A 139 -11.39 18.41 9.32
CA ARG A 139 -12.69 18.94 8.89
C ARG A 139 -13.35 18.07 7.83
N MET A 140 -12.58 17.53 6.89
CA MET A 140 -13.14 16.90 5.69
C MET A 140 -13.45 15.41 5.87
N LEU A 141 -12.72 14.68 6.71
CA LEU A 141 -13.00 13.27 6.97
C LEU A 141 -14.46 13.04 7.45
N PRO A 142 -14.94 13.71 8.50
CA PRO A 142 -16.32 13.52 8.95
C PRO A 142 -17.36 13.95 7.92
N GLU A 143 -17.09 14.98 7.12
CA GLU A 143 -18.01 15.43 6.07
C GLU A 143 -18.16 14.40 4.94
N VAL A 144 -17.04 13.81 4.49
CA VAL A 144 -17.07 12.73 3.50
C VAL A 144 -17.74 11.48 4.09
N LYS A 145 -17.41 11.12 5.34
CA LYS A 145 -18.04 10.00 6.05
C LYS A 145 -19.55 10.15 6.18
N ARG A 146 -20.03 11.34 6.48
CA ARG A 146 -21.46 11.63 6.57
C ARG A 146 -22.20 11.42 5.25
N ARG A 147 -21.56 11.73 4.11
CA ARG A 147 -22.14 11.51 2.76
C ARG A 147 -22.01 10.07 2.30
N SER A 148 -21.00 9.35 2.76
CA SER A 148 -20.72 7.98 2.36
C SER A 148 -20.48 7.07 3.57
N PRO A 149 -21.50 6.83 4.39
CA PRO A 149 -21.33 6.22 5.71
C PRO A 149 -20.93 4.75 5.69
N LYS A 150 -21.11 4.06 4.58
CA LYS A 150 -20.76 2.65 4.43
C LYS A 150 -19.32 2.41 3.96
N ASN A 151 -18.68 3.43 3.41
CA ASN A 151 -17.32 3.33 2.93
C ASN A 151 -16.35 3.82 4.02
N LEU A 152 -15.15 3.29 4.05
CA LEU A 152 -14.07 3.81 4.89
C LEU A 152 -13.57 5.14 4.31
N VAL A 153 -13.10 6.04 5.18
CA VAL A 153 -12.56 7.34 4.77
C VAL A 153 -11.19 7.56 5.39
N VAL A 154 -10.23 7.94 4.55
CA VAL A 154 -8.83 8.09 4.95
C VAL A 154 -8.16 9.26 4.25
N ASN A 155 -6.96 9.58 4.68
CA ASN A 155 -6.04 10.47 3.99
C ASN A 155 -4.62 9.92 4.10
N SER A 156 -3.69 10.29 3.19
CA SER A 156 -2.33 9.80 3.24
C SER A 156 -1.30 10.91 3.35
N LEU A 157 -0.15 10.54 3.89
CA LEU A 157 1.07 11.34 3.95
C LEU A 157 2.09 10.77 2.96
N GLY A 158 3.06 11.60 2.58
CA GLY A 158 4.21 11.21 1.77
C GLY A 158 5.10 10.18 2.44
N SER A 159 6.12 9.75 1.73
CA SER A 159 7.00 8.67 2.18
C SER A 159 7.58 8.91 3.56
N MET A 160 7.53 7.89 4.40
CA MET A 160 8.17 7.86 5.73
C MET A 160 9.68 7.55 5.59
N ASP A 161 10.39 8.43 4.91
CA ASP A 161 11.81 8.33 4.54
C ASP A 161 12.72 9.33 5.25
N GLU A 162 12.13 10.15 6.15
CA GLU A 162 12.82 11.09 7.02
C GLU A 162 12.36 10.93 8.48
N ALA A 163 13.27 11.12 9.42
CA ALA A 163 12.98 10.98 10.85
C ALA A 163 11.95 12.01 11.36
N CYS A 164 11.96 13.23 10.82
CA CYS A 164 11.03 14.30 11.20
C CYS A 164 9.56 13.97 10.84
N LYS A 165 9.31 13.12 9.86
CA LYS A 165 7.95 12.71 9.47
C LYS A 165 7.23 11.87 10.52
N GLN A 166 7.93 11.32 11.52
CA GLN A 166 7.28 10.56 12.59
C GLN A 166 6.22 11.40 13.33
N GLN A 167 6.53 12.65 13.68
CA GLN A 167 5.59 13.53 14.40
C GLN A 167 4.34 13.82 13.55
N VAL A 168 4.53 14.00 12.25
CA VAL A 168 3.43 14.21 11.28
C VAL A 168 2.54 12.97 11.22
N GLN A 169 3.13 11.79 11.13
CA GLN A 169 2.41 10.51 11.14
C GLN A 169 1.63 10.30 12.44
N ASP A 170 2.23 10.60 13.58
CA ASP A 170 1.59 10.48 14.89
C ASP A 170 0.38 11.42 15.03
N ALA A 171 0.51 12.66 14.53
CA ALA A 171 -0.60 13.63 14.51
C ALA A 171 -1.76 13.14 13.62
N PHE A 172 -1.45 12.58 12.44
CA PHE A 172 -2.47 11.99 11.57
C PHE A 172 -3.12 10.75 12.20
N ALA A 173 -2.35 9.87 12.82
CA ALA A 173 -2.87 8.70 13.52
C ALA A 173 -3.85 9.05 14.65
N ALA A 174 -3.67 10.22 15.27
CA ALA A 174 -4.52 10.74 16.32
C ALA A 174 -5.84 11.37 15.82
N ILE A 175 -6.08 11.49 14.50
CA ILE A 175 -7.34 11.99 13.95
C ILE A 175 -8.44 10.94 14.16
N PRO A 176 -9.53 11.22 14.93
CA PRO A 176 -10.53 10.20 15.28
C PRO A 176 -11.23 9.59 14.06
N ASP A 177 -11.59 10.44 13.09
CA ASP A 177 -12.39 10.08 11.92
C ASP A 177 -11.58 9.42 10.79
N MET A 178 -10.29 9.14 11.00
CA MET A 178 -9.47 8.33 10.12
C MET A 178 -9.79 6.83 10.35
N ASP A 179 -10.42 6.17 9.40
CA ASP A 179 -10.89 4.77 9.59
C ASP A 179 -9.72 3.77 9.65
N PHE A 180 -8.64 3.99 8.93
CA PHE A 180 -7.40 3.22 9.02
C PHE A 180 -6.19 4.10 8.71
N LEU A 181 -5.00 3.66 9.13
CA LEU A 181 -3.75 4.36 8.91
C LEU A 181 -3.10 3.92 7.60
N GLN A 182 -2.40 4.84 6.98
CA GLN A 182 -1.64 4.60 5.76
C GLN A 182 -0.19 5.00 5.97
N VAL A 183 0.72 4.22 5.40
CA VAL A 183 2.13 4.56 5.31
C VAL A 183 2.62 4.33 3.89
N HIS A 184 3.44 5.24 3.38
CA HIS A 184 4.18 5.09 2.14
C HIS A 184 5.66 4.95 2.48
N ARG A 185 6.34 3.98 1.88
CA ARG A 185 7.79 3.82 2.02
C ARG A 185 8.37 3.03 0.85
N TYR A 186 9.51 3.46 0.38
CA TYR A 186 10.18 2.90 -0.79
C TYR A 186 11.61 2.50 -0.48
N LEU A 187 12.11 1.50 -1.22
CA LEU A 187 13.54 1.33 -1.40
C LEU A 187 14.06 2.55 -2.17
N ASP A 188 14.83 3.38 -1.50
CA ASP A 188 15.35 4.64 -2.03
C ASP A 188 16.75 4.89 -1.53
N GLN A 189 17.73 4.77 -2.43
CA GLN A 189 19.13 4.96 -2.11
C GLN A 189 19.46 6.43 -1.78
N GLY A 190 18.61 7.38 -2.18
CA GLY A 190 18.73 8.80 -1.88
C GLY A 190 18.00 9.23 -0.59
N ALA A 191 17.23 8.35 0.06
CA ALA A 191 16.47 8.69 1.25
C ALA A 191 17.36 9.17 2.40
N PRO A 192 16.96 10.19 3.18
CA PRO A 192 17.64 10.58 4.40
C PRO A 192 17.68 9.46 5.45
N LEU A 193 16.61 8.67 5.56
CA LEU A 193 16.51 7.57 6.50
C LEU A 193 17.24 6.33 5.97
N GLU A 194 18.29 5.91 6.66
CA GLU A 194 19.19 4.85 6.21
C GLU A 194 18.49 3.51 5.97
N ILE A 195 17.50 3.14 6.80
CA ILE A 195 16.73 1.89 6.65
C ILE A 195 16.05 1.76 5.28
N CYS A 196 15.77 2.86 4.60
CA CYS A 196 15.14 2.87 3.27
C CYS A 196 16.10 2.51 2.14
N ARG A 197 17.42 2.43 2.38
CA ARG A 197 18.42 2.39 1.31
C ARG A 197 18.80 1.00 0.82
N GLU A 198 18.63 -0.03 1.64
CA GLU A 198 19.25 -1.33 1.34
C GLU A 198 18.28 -2.52 1.40
N ASP A 199 17.56 -2.69 2.49
CA ASP A 199 16.77 -3.90 2.77
C ASP A 199 15.27 -3.61 2.84
N PRO A 200 14.49 -3.99 1.80
CA PRO A 200 13.06 -3.75 1.75
C PRO A 200 12.26 -4.51 2.83
N VAL A 201 12.73 -5.67 3.28
CA VAL A 201 12.08 -6.40 4.38
C VAL A 201 12.24 -5.62 5.67
N ALA A 202 13.45 -5.14 5.97
CA ALA A 202 13.73 -4.34 7.15
C ALA A 202 12.96 -3.02 7.16
N PHE A 203 12.89 -2.29 6.03
CA PHE A 203 12.15 -1.04 6.00
C PHE A 203 10.63 -1.25 6.14
N SER A 204 10.09 -2.33 5.59
CA SER A 204 8.67 -2.67 5.73
C SER A 204 8.32 -2.97 7.18
N GLN A 205 9.16 -3.73 7.87
CA GLN A 205 9.03 -4.00 9.29
C GLN A 205 9.10 -2.71 10.13
N ASP A 206 10.10 -1.87 9.90
CA ASP A 206 10.25 -0.57 10.60
C ASP A 206 9.06 0.35 10.34
N ALA A 207 8.56 0.43 9.10
CA ALA A 207 7.40 1.25 8.76
C ALA A 207 6.14 0.82 9.52
N VAL A 208 5.86 -0.48 9.55
CA VAL A 208 4.69 -1.01 10.26
C VAL A 208 4.83 -0.81 11.77
N GLN A 209 5.99 -1.11 12.36
CA GLN A 209 6.22 -0.95 13.79
C GLN A 209 6.11 0.51 14.25
N ARG A 210 6.68 1.46 13.50
CA ARG A 210 6.65 2.89 13.84
C ARG A 210 5.27 3.52 13.66
N CYS A 211 4.53 3.10 12.64
CA CYS A 211 3.25 3.74 12.30
C CYS A 211 2.04 3.04 12.92
N SER A 212 2.19 1.85 13.45
CA SER A 212 1.11 1.14 14.14
C SER A 212 0.82 1.76 15.51
N THR A 213 -0.45 2.05 15.75
CA THR A 213 -0.92 2.53 17.07
C THR A 213 -1.59 1.43 17.89
N GLY A 214 -1.80 0.24 17.31
CA GLY A 214 -2.61 -0.82 17.92
C GLY A 214 -4.10 -0.49 18.08
N LYS A 215 -4.55 0.67 17.62
CA LYS A 215 -5.95 1.14 17.74
C LYS A 215 -6.71 1.16 16.41
N LYS A 216 -5.99 1.31 15.32
CA LYS A 216 -6.55 1.36 13.96
C LYS A 216 -5.76 0.41 13.07
N PRO A 217 -6.40 -0.25 12.10
CA PRO A 217 -5.65 -0.98 11.08
C PRO A 217 -4.63 -0.07 10.38
N LEU A 218 -3.50 -0.62 10.00
CA LEU A 218 -2.47 0.08 9.22
C LEU A 218 -2.23 -0.68 7.92
N ILE A 219 -2.05 0.04 6.82
CA ILE A 219 -1.69 -0.53 5.52
C ILE A 219 -0.50 0.23 4.94
N LEU A 220 0.49 -0.50 4.41
CA LEU A 220 1.56 0.05 3.58
C LEU A 220 1.00 0.29 2.17
N THR A 221 0.35 1.45 1.98
CA THR A 221 -0.48 1.75 0.81
C THR A 221 0.26 2.24 -0.43
N GLU A 222 1.54 2.56 -0.28
CA GLU A 222 2.48 2.69 -1.39
C GLU A 222 3.85 2.17 -0.99
N THR A 223 4.42 1.34 -1.84
CA THR A 223 5.77 0.80 -1.67
C THR A 223 6.38 0.44 -3.03
N GLY A 224 7.60 -0.05 -3.02
CA GLY A 224 8.36 -0.40 -4.20
C GLY A 224 9.81 0.07 -4.09
N ALA A 225 10.43 0.33 -5.23
CA ALA A 225 11.74 0.93 -5.30
C ALA A 225 11.74 2.13 -6.26
N VAL A 226 12.45 3.18 -5.91
CA VAL A 226 12.53 4.42 -6.69
C VAL A 226 13.97 4.71 -7.11
N ASN A 227 14.13 5.61 -8.06
CA ASN A 227 15.46 6.09 -8.43
C ASN A 227 16.02 7.02 -7.34
N ASP A 228 17.31 7.33 -7.43
CA ASP A 228 18.05 8.11 -6.44
C ASP A 228 17.54 9.57 -6.27
N ARG A 229 16.55 9.98 -7.07
CA ARG A 229 15.87 11.29 -6.98
C ARG A 229 14.46 11.18 -6.43
N HIS A 230 14.05 10.01 -5.97
CA HIS A 230 12.71 9.74 -5.43
C HIS A 230 11.53 10.00 -6.39
N VAL A 231 11.75 10.05 -7.69
CA VAL A 231 10.72 10.52 -8.66
C VAL A 231 10.46 9.57 -9.83
N GLY A 232 10.96 8.38 -9.82
CA GLY A 232 10.76 7.45 -10.93
C GLY A 232 11.13 6.02 -10.60
N PRO A 233 10.92 5.10 -11.54
CA PRO A 233 11.14 3.69 -11.30
C PRO A 233 12.60 3.38 -11.02
N PHE A 234 12.80 2.36 -10.21
CA PHE A 234 14.12 1.87 -9.86
C PHE A 234 14.85 1.27 -11.06
N ARG A 235 16.13 1.58 -11.20
CA ARG A 235 16.96 1.17 -12.35
C ARG A 235 17.08 -0.33 -12.56
N PHE A 236 16.89 -1.14 -11.51
CA PHE A 236 17.00 -2.60 -11.60
C PHE A 236 15.66 -3.30 -11.84
N TYR A 237 14.53 -2.59 -11.95
CA TYR A 237 13.26 -3.23 -12.26
C TYR A 237 13.25 -4.01 -13.55
N SER A 238 13.94 -3.52 -14.59
CA SER A 238 14.03 -4.21 -15.87
C SER A 238 14.88 -5.50 -15.83
N ALA A 239 15.70 -5.68 -14.81
CA ALA A 239 16.52 -6.87 -14.60
C ALA A 239 15.92 -7.85 -13.58
N ASP A 240 14.90 -7.44 -12.84
CA ASP A 240 14.26 -8.24 -11.79
C ASP A 240 13.12 -9.12 -12.32
N HIS A 241 13.46 -10.00 -13.26
CA HIS A 241 12.52 -10.97 -13.84
C HIS A 241 11.99 -11.98 -12.81
N GLY A 242 12.68 -12.14 -11.69
CA GLY A 242 12.31 -13.04 -10.61
C GLY A 242 11.46 -12.39 -9.52
N GLY A 243 11.14 -11.08 -9.60
CA GLY A 243 10.28 -10.39 -8.65
C GLY A 243 10.82 -10.30 -7.22
N ARG A 244 12.16 -10.20 -7.04
CA ARG A 244 12.78 -10.09 -5.71
C ARG A 244 12.31 -8.86 -4.96
N ILE A 245 12.39 -7.72 -5.64
CA ILE A 245 11.94 -6.44 -5.07
C ILE A 245 10.44 -6.51 -4.78
N PHE A 246 9.65 -7.14 -5.67
CA PHE A 246 8.21 -7.35 -5.43
C PHE A 246 7.97 -8.11 -4.13
N ASP A 247 8.58 -9.27 -3.96
CA ASP A 247 8.38 -10.12 -2.79
C ASP A 247 8.80 -9.41 -1.50
N ASP A 248 9.93 -8.67 -1.54
CA ASP A 248 10.50 -7.99 -0.38
C ASP A 248 9.71 -6.73 0.04
N VAL A 249 8.99 -6.06 -0.87
CA VAL A 249 8.18 -4.88 -0.53
C VAL A 249 6.71 -5.22 -0.29
N THR A 250 6.24 -6.37 -0.78
CA THR A 250 4.81 -6.71 -0.75
C THR A 250 4.46 -7.56 0.47
N TYR A 251 5.17 -8.66 0.71
CA TYR A 251 4.80 -9.61 1.75
C TYR A 251 5.09 -9.15 3.19
N PRO A 252 6.26 -8.58 3.51
CA PRO A 252 6.65 -8.36 4.90
C PRO A 252 5.68 -7.51 5.71
N ALA A 253 5.04 -6.50 5.08
CA ALA A 253 4.10 -5.63 5.77
C ALA A 253 2.98 -6.41 6.47
N PHE A 254 2.38 -7.39 5.79
CA PHE A 254 1.33 -8.23 6.37
C PHE A 254 1.86 -9.06 7.56
N PHE A 255 3.01 -9.70 7.41
CA PHE A 255 3.63 -10.51 8.47
C PHE A 255 4.16 -9.70 9.65
N CYS A 256 4.28 -8.39 9.49
CA CYS A 256 4.61 -7.45 10.57
C CYS A 256 3.36 -6.86 11.26
N GLY A 257 2.14 -7.31 10.91
CA GLY A 257 0.89 -6.90 11.54
C GLY A 257 0.14 -5.78 10.82
N ALA A 258 0.50 -5.43 9.58
CA ALA A 258 -0.34 -4.59 8.75
C ALA A 258 -1.62 -5.33 8.34
N ALA A 259 -2.68 -4.58 8.03
CA ALA A 259 -3.99 -5.14 7.64
C ALA A 259 -4.03 -5.70 6.20
N GLY A 260 -2.87 -5.76 5.54
CA GLY A 260 -2.71 -6.32 4.21
C GLY A 260 -1.26 -6.26 3.74
N SER A 261 -1.01 -6.75 2.54
CA SER A 261 0.30 -6.66 1.89
C SER A 261 0.70 -5.21 1.60
N GLY A 262 1.97 -4.96 1.33
CA GLY A 262 2.42 -3.71 0.74
C GLY A 262 1.85 -3.52 -0.67
N HIS A 263 1.43 -2.30 -1.00
CA HIS A 263 0.85 -1.98 -2.31
C HIS A 263 1.91 -1.37 -3.22
N ILE A 264 2.34 -2.13 -4.20
CA ILE A 264 3.41 -1.70 -5.11
C ILE A 264 2.92 -0.61 -6.06
N TRP A 265 3.69 0.50 -6.13
CA TRP A 265 3.34 1.65 -6.96
C TRP A 265 3.61 1.43 -8.45
N HIS A 266 4.78 0.90 -8.79
CA HIS A 266 5.22 0.73 -10.18
C HIS A 266 4.63 -0.53 -10.83
N TRP A 267 3.30 -0.64 -10.82
CA TRP A 267 2.59 -1.81 -11.36
C TRP A 267 2.73 -1.92 -12.89
N ASP A 268 2.81 -0.81 -13.61
CA ASP A 268 2.89 -0.75 -15.07
C ASP A 268 4.29 -1.08 -15.60
N CYS A 269 5.29 -0.33 -15.14
CA CYS A 269 6.66 -0.45 -15.64
C CYS A 269 7.48 -1.55 -14.94
N TYR A 270 6.92 -2.22 -13.93
CA TYR A 270 7.56 -3.32 -13.23
C TYR A 270 6.69 -4.57 -13.16
N VAL A 271 5.56 -4.55 -12.42
CA VAL A 271 4.75 -5.77 -12.23
C VAL A 271 4.22 -6.30 -13.55
N ASP A 272 3.61 -5.44 -14.36
CA ASP A 272 3.08 -5.82 -15.67
C ASP A 272 4.19 -6.08 -16.68
N ALA A 273 5.18 -5.20 -16.75
CA ALA A 273 6.30 -5.32 -17.68
C ALA A 273 7.15 -6.59 -17.47
N GLN A 274 7.28 -7.06 -16.23
CA GLN A 274 8.00 -8.29 -15.88
C GLN A 274 7.09 -9.51 -15.69
N ASN A 275 5.76 -9.35 -15.90
CA ASN A 275 4.76 -10.39 -15.69
C ASN A 275 4.79 -10.99 -14.26
N LEU A 276 4.87 -10.13 -13.24
CA LEU A 276 4.95 -10.54 -11.83
C LEU A 276 3.59 -10.77 -11.16
N TRP A 277 2.49 -10.74 -11.91
CA TRP A 277 1.16 -11.02 -11.38
C TRP A 277 1.06 -12.35 -10.60
N PRO A 278 1.76 -13.43 -10.98
CA PRO A 278 1.76 -14.68 -10.20
C PRO A 278 2.35 -14.55 -8.79
N HIS A 279 3.12 -13.49 -8.52
CA HIS A 279 3.70 -13.25 -7.19
C HIS A 279 2.68 -12.85 -6.12
N PHE A 280 1.45 -12.49 -6.46
CA PHE A 280 0.37 -12.33 -5.47
C PHE A 280 -0.18 -13.67 -4.96
N ARG A 281 0.00 -14.77 -5.73
CA ARG A 281 -0.65 -16.06 -5.49
C ARG A 281 -0.25 -16.70 -4.15
N PRO A 282 1.01 -16.77 -3.73
CA PRO A 282 1.38 -17.39 -2.44
C PRO A 282 0.66 -16.79 -1.24
N LEU A 283 0.52 -15.45 -1.20
CA LEU A 283 -0.21 -14.79 -0.10
C LEU A 283 -1.72 -15.02 -0.20
N HIS A 284 -2.28 -15.03 -1.41
CA HIS A 284 -3.69 -15.36 -1.62
C HIS A 284 -4.00 -16.77 -1.14
N ASP A 285 -3.22 -17.76 -1.58
CA ASP A 285 -3.50 -19.18 -1.36
C ASP A 285 -3.30 -19.57 0.11
N VAL A 286 -2.29 -19.01 0.79
CA VAL A 286 -2.10 -19.26 2.24
C VAL A 286 -3.27 -18.77 3.07
N LEU A 287 -3.96 -17.73 2.64
CA LEU A 287 -5.12 -17.16 3.34
C LEU A 287 -6.42 -17.89 3.03
N GLU A 288 -6.42 -18.82 2.08
CA GLU A 288 -7.63 -19.60 1.78
C GLU A 288 -8.07 -20.39 3.01
N GLY A 289 -9.33 -20.19 3.41
CA GLY A 289 -9.94 -20.78 4.60
C GLY A 289 -9.50 -20.19 5.94
N VAL A 290 -8.65 -19.16 5.95
CA VAL A 290 -8.27 -18.42 7.17
C VAL A 290 -9.25 -17.27 7.41
N GLN A 291 -9.87 -17.22 8.58
CA GLN A 291 -10.71 -16.10 9.02
C GLN A 291 -9.85 -15.05 9.69
N VAL A 292 -9.19 -14.21 8.88
CA VAL A 292 -8.16 -13.26 9.31
C VAL A 292 -8.64 -12.33 10.44
N ASP A 293 -9.90 -11.93 10.40
CA ASP A 293 -10.55 -11.07 11.41
C ASP A 293 -10.85 -11.78 12.74
N ALA A 294 -10.84 -13.11 12.76
CA ALA A 294 -11.10 -13.93 13.93
C ALA A 294 -9.84 -14.56 14.55
N GLU A 295 -8.70 -14.47 13.88
CA GLU A 295 -7.46 -15.10 14.34
C GLU A 295 -6.71 -14.30 15.42
N ASN A 296 -7.04 -13.03 15.65
CA ASN A 296 -6.33 -12.14 16.59
C ASN A 296 -4.79 -12.12 16.37
N PHE A 297 -4.37 -12.11 15.13
CA PHE A 297 -2.97 -12.23 14.74
C PHE A 297 -2.05 -11.25 15.48
N GLN A 298 -0.96 -11.79 16.05
CA GLN A 298 0.12 -11.05 16.70
C GLN A 298 1.43 -11.26 15.93
N PRO A 299 2.10 -10.19 15.48
CA PRO A 299 3.36 -10.31 14.78
C PRO A 299 4.50 -10.67 15.73
N ASP A 300 5.39 -11.55 15.27
CA ASP A 300 6.61 -11.95 15.96
C ASP A 300 7.70 -12.31 14.92
N SER A 301 8.87 -12.74 15.36
CA SER A 301 9.94 -13.19 14.47
C SER A 301 10.83 -14.23 15.14
N ILE A 302 11.37 -15.15 14.32
CA ILE A 302 12.38 -16.12 14.75
C ILE A 302 13.75 -15.62 14.25
N PRO A 303 14.75 -15.44 15.14
CA PRO A 303 16.08 -15.03 14.72
C PRO A 303 16.78 -16.09 13.88
N ASP A 304 17.23 -15.73 12.68
CA ASP A 304 18.15 -16.51 11.84
C ASP A 304 19.06 -15.56 11.03
N GLU A 305 20.34 -15.87 10.92
CA GLU A 305 21.30 -15.02 10.18
C GLU A 305 21.17 -15.14 8.66
N ARG A 306 20.58 -16.22 8.16
CA ARG A 306 20.46 -16.55 6.73
C ARG A 306 19.09 -16.20 6.16
N ALA A 307 18.06 -16.12 7.02
CA ALA A 307 16.70 -15.86 6.60
C ALA A 307 16.00 -14.83 7.50
N TRP A 308 15.11 -14.05 6.92
CA TRP A 308 14.02 -13.39 7.62
C TRP A 308 12.93 -14.44 7.91
N ILE A 309 12.53 -14.59 9.15
CA ILE A 309 11.44 -15.46 9.55
C ILE A 309 10.46 -14.60 10.34
N LEU A 310 9.41 -14.15 9.67
CA LEU A 310 8.38 -13.28 10.22
C LEU A 310 7.11 -14.10 10.49
N GLU A 311 6.57 -14.00 11.68
CA GLU A 311 5.42 -14.78 12.14
C GLU A 311 4.20 -13.90 12.39
N LEU A 312 3.04 -14.39 11.99
CA LEU A 312 1.75 -13.94 12.48
C LEU A 312 1.12 -15.09 13.28
N LYS A 313 1.18 -14.99 14.60
CA LYS A 313 0.61 -15.97 15.52
C LYS A 313 -0.86 -15.69 15.76
N GLY A 314 -1.73 -16.54 15.26
CA GLY A 314 -3.17 -16.48 15.47
C GLY A 314 -3.68 -17.51 16.47
N ASP A 315 -4.95 -17.43 16.81
CA ASP A 315 -5.58 -18.33 17.77
C ASP A 315 -5.63 -19.78 17.26
N ASN A 316 -5.89 -19.99 15.98
CA ASN A 316 -5.96 -21.32 15.37
C ASN A 316 -4.90 -21.55 14.29
N THR A 317 -4.35 -20.48 13.72
CA THR A 317 -3.43 -20.54 12.57
C THR A 317 -2.23 -19.64 12.84
N THR A 318 -1.02 -20.15 12.62
CA THR A 318 0.19 -19.33 12.54
C THR A 318 0.66 -19.27 11.10
N LEU A 319 0.89 -18.06 10.59
CA LEU A 319 1.45 -17.82 9.26
C LEU A 319 2.89 -17.38 9.39
N VAL A 320 3.78 -17.93 8.57
CA VAL A 320 5.22 -17.63 8.63
C VAL A 320 5.74 -17.28 7.25
N LEU A 321 6.31 -16.10 7.10
CA LEU A 321 7.09 -15.73 5.92
C LEU A 321 8.56 -16.07 6.18
N VAL A 322 9.15 -16.89 5.32
CA VAL A 322 10.58 -17.18 5.32
C VAL A 322 11.19 -16.60 4.05
N ARG A 323 12.14 -15.66 4.19
CA ARG A 323 12.83 -15.00 3.08
C ARG A 323 14.34 -15.08 3.25
N SER A 324 15.04 -15.56 2.23
CA SER A 324 16.50 -15.55 2.22
C SER A 324 17.06 -14.14 2.34
N ARG A 325 17.96 -13.90 3.28
CA ARG A 325 18.66 -12.60 3.39
C ARG A 325 19.63 -12.34 2.24
N ALA A 326 20.02 -13.39 1.50
CA ALA A 326 20.83 -13.25 0.29
C ALA A 326 20.00 -12.92 -0.96
N ASP A 327 18.67 -13.20 -0.97
CA ASP A 327 17.82 -12.89 -2.14
C ASP A 327 17.41 -11.41 -2.15
N ARG A 328 18.41 -10.53 -2.15
CA ARG A 328 18.26 -9.08 -2.19
C ARG A 328 18.68 -8.54 -3.55
N TRP A 329 18.10 -7.40 -3.91
CA TRP A 329 18.37 -6.69 -5.16
C TRP A 329 19.86 -6.35 -5.34
N ASP A 330 20.54 -5.93 -4.28
CA ASP A 330 21.95 -5.53 -4.34
C ASP A 330 22.88 -6.74 -4.52
N PHE A 331 22.59 -7.86 -3.86
CA PHE A 331 23.37 -9.07 -3.98
C PHE A 331 23.22 -9.72 -5.36
N VAL A 332 21.99 -9.83 -5.87
CA VAL A 332 21.70 -10.55 -7.12
C VAL A 332 21.72 -9.64 -8.34
N LEU A 333 20.99 -8.50 -8.31
CA LEU A 333 20.82 -7.66 -9.50
C LEU A 333 21.99 -6.70 -9.69
N ARG A 334 22.53 -6.12 -8.62
CA ARG A 334 23.66 -5.22 -8.67
C ARG A 334 24.98 -5.97 -8.79
N ASP A 335 25.23 -6.95 -7.92
CA ASP A 335 26.51 -7.63 -7.78
C ASP A 335 26.61 -8.90 -8.63
N GLY A 336 25.51 -9.38 -9.22
CA GLY A 336 25.47 -10.59 -10.08
C GLY A 336 25.81 -11.89 -9.35
N LYS A 337 25.62 -11.94 -8.03
CA LYS A 337 25.97 -13.12 -7.23
C LYS A 337 24.88 -14.19 -7.28
N GLU A 338 25.31 -15.45 -7.27
CA GLU A 338 24.39 -16.57 -7.19
C GLU A 338 23.83 -16.75 -5.79
N LEU A 339 22.53 -17.10 -5.72
CA LEU A 339 21.87 -17.37 -4.45
C LEU A 339 22.37 -18.69 -3.84
N PRO A 340 22.77 -18.69 -2.56
CA PRO A 340 23.04 -19.93 -1.86
C PRO A 340 21.76 -20.75 -1.71
N VAL A 341 21.90 -22.06 -1.68
CA VAL A 341 20.84 -22.97 -1.23
C VAL A 341 20.77 -22.92 0.30
N LEU A 342 19.61 -22.62 0.82
CA LEU A 342 19.36 -22.67 2.26
C LEU A 342 18.95 -24.08 2.68
N ALA A 343 19.50 -24.52 3.81
CA ALA A 343 19.17 -25.79 4.43
C ALA A 343 19.15 -25.65 5.95
N GLY A 344 18.28 -26.40 6.61
CA GLY A 344 18.17 -26.41 8.04
C GLY A 344 17.67 -25.06 8.63
N ILE A 345 16.64 -24.49 8.03
CA ILE A 345 15.91 -23.36 8.61
C ILE A 345 14.82 -23.95 9.52
N ASP A 346 14.99 -23.81 10.81
CA ASP A 346 14.10 -24.41 11.79
C ASP A 346 12.94 -23.47 12.15
N LEU A 347 11.74 -24.03 12.13
CA LEU A 347 10.51 -23.41 12.60
C LEU A 347 10.04 -24.16 13.84
N PRO A 348 10.28 -23.64 15.06
CA PRO A 348 9.91 -24.32 16.30
C PRO A 348 8.40 -24.17 16.60
N LEU A 349 7.57 -24.57 15.64
CA LEU A 349 6.13 -24.44 15.64
C LEU A 349 5.49 -25.81 15.50
N ARG A 350 4.55 -26.14 16.40
CA ARG A 350 3.82 -27.38 16.39
C ARG A 350 2.51 -27.24 15.61
N GLY A 351 2.07 -28.34 15.01
CA GLY A 351 0.85 -28.40 14.23
C GLY A 351 1.08 -28.91 12.81
N LYS A 352 0.03 -28.91 12.00
CA LYS A 352 0.12 -29.34 10.60
C LYS A 352 0.63 -28.17 9.74
N ALA A 353 1.75 -28.37 9.04
CA ALA A 353 2.31 -27.40 8.12
C ALA A 353 1.82 -27.60 6.67
N GLU A 354 1.59 -26.51 5.97
CA GLU A 354 1.41 -26.42 4.55
C GLU A 354 2.32 -25.32 4.00
N VAL A 355 3.04 -25.56 2.91
CA VAL A 355 4.06 -24.64 2.39
C VAL A 355 3.69 -24.13 1.02
N PHE A 356 3.80 -22.82 0.84
CA PHE A 356 3.56 -22.09 -0.40
C PHE A 356 4.89 -21.46 -0.84
N TRP A 357 5.59 -22.12 -1.75
CA TRP A 357 6.86 -21.62 -2.28
C TRP A 357 6.67 -20.36 -3.11
N LEU A 358 7.61 -19.43 -3.00
CA LEU A 358 7.61 -18.24 -3.83
C LEU A 358 7.85 -18.61 -5.30
N PRO A 359 7.35 -17.83 -6.27
CA PRO A 359 7.50 -18.14 -7.68
C PRO A 359 8.96 -18.39 -8.09
N GLY A 360 9.21 -19.51 -8.72
CA GLY A 360 10.54 -19.95 -9.14
C GLY A 360 11.41 -20.54 -8.03
N ASP A 361 10.85 -20.83 -6.86
CA ASP A 361 11.52 -21.54 -5.78
C ASP A 361 10.84 -22.88 -5.47
N GLU A 362 11.58 -23.79 -4.86
CA GLU A 362 11.14 -25.10 -4.43
C GLU A 362 12.00 -25.57 -3.26
N GLY A 363 11.56 -26.56 -2.50
CA GLY A 363 12.31 -27.10 -1.39
C GLY A 363 11.55 -28.18 -0.66
N ALA A 364 12.04 -28.56 0.51
CA ALA A 364 11.42 -29.53 1.40
C ALA A 364 11.03 -28.87 2.75
N CYS A 365 9.93 -29.34 3.33
CA CYS A 365 9.51 -29.03 4.69
C CYS A 365 9.30 -30.35 5.42
N GLU A 366 10.15 -30.65 6.37
CA GLU A 366 10.16 -31.94 7.07
C GLU A 366 9.91 -31.79 8.58
N PRO A 367 9.21 -32.71 9.20
CA PRO A 367 9.05 -32.70 10.67
C PRO A 367 10.40 -32.79 11.36
N SER A 368 10.58 -32.03 12.44
CA SER A 368 11.74 -32.07 13.32
C SER A 368 11.35 -32.32 14.77
N ALA A 369 12.32 -32.51 15.67
CA ALA A 369 12.05 -32.74 17.08
C ALA A 369 11.34 -31.53 17.76
N GLN A 370 11.46 -30.31 17.18
CA GLN A 370 10.91 -29.09 17.77
C GLN A 370 9.77 -28.48 16.94
N GLY A 371 9.50 -29.01 15.75
CA GLY A 371 8.51 -28.47 14.83
C GLY A 371 8.80 -28.86 13.39
N TRP A 372 9.21 -27.91 12.53
CA TRP A 372 9.47 -28.13 11.12
C TRP A 372 10.84 -27.59 10.71
N THR A 373 11.48 -28.22 9.73
CA THR A 373 12.74 -27.76 9.13
C THR A 373 12.56 -27.59 7.63
N LEU A 374 12.92 -26.41 7.11
CA LEU A 374 12.93 -26.10 5.69
C LEU A 374 14.33 -26.30 5.10
N SER A 375 14.42 -26.88 3.91
CA SER A 375 15.69 -27.16 3.24
C SER A 375 15.55 -27.14 1.71
N GLY A 376 16.68 -26.91 1.03
CA GLY A 376 16.78 -27.05 -0.43
C GLY A 376 16.22 -25.89 -1.23
N PHE A 377 15.92 -24.74 -0.62
CA PHE A 377 15.37 -23.56 -1.29
C PHE A 377 16.38 -22.40 -1.39
N ARG A 378 16.10 -21.38 -2.18
CA ARG A 378 17.00 -20.24 -2.41
C ARG A 378 16.38 -18.89 -2.08
N ARG A 379 15.07 -18.73 -2.27
CA ARG A 379 14.35 -17.45 -2.15
C ARG A 379 13.49 -17.40 -0.87
N GLY A 380 12.54 -18.32 -0.77
CA GLY A 380 11.67 -18.39 0.39
C GLY A 380 10.31 -19.00 0.13
N CYS A 381 9.49 -18.97 1.19
CA CYS A 381 8.12 -19.51 1.16
C CYS A 381 7.25 -18.82 2.20
N ILE A 382 5.95 -19.07 2.12
CA ILE A 382 5.00 -18.83 3.19
C ILE A 382 4.59 -20.20 3.75
N VAL A 383 4.60 -20.34 5.08
CA VAL A 383 4.18 -21.57 5.78
C VAL A 383 2.94 -21.25 6.58
N LYS A 384 1.90 -22.08 6.41
CA LYS A 384 0.69 -22.09 7.21
C LYS A 384 0.74 -23.23 8.20
N ILE A 385 0.69 -22.93 9.47
CA ILE A 385 0.67 -23.91 10.56
C ILE A 385 -0.72 -23.88 11.19
N GLN A 386 -1.43 -25.01 11.18
CA GLN A 386 -2.64 -25.18 11.98
C GLN A 386 -2.22 -25.54 13.41
N ASN A 387 -2.48 -24.64 14.36
CA ASN A 387 -2.05 -24.79 15.73
C ASN A 387 -2.67 -26.04 16.39
N GLU A 388 -1.89 -26.80 17.14
CA GLU A 388 -2.43 -27.86 18.00
C GLU A 388 -3.23 -27.23 19.14
N LYS A 389 -4.43 -27.77 19.40
CA LYS A 389 -5.30 -27.34 20.51
C LYS A 389 -4.85 -27.89 21.84
#